data_ee682b74ac9ece6ca3f5e90b9d192e2f
#
_entry.id   ee682b74ac9ece6ca3f5e90b9d192e2f
#
_cell.length_a   1.000
_cell.length_b   1.000
_cell.length_c   1.000
_cell.angle_alpha   90.00
_cell.angle_beta   90.00
_cell.angle_gamma   90.00
#
_symmetry.space_group_name_H-M   'P 1'
#
loop_
_entity.id
_entity.type
_entity.pdbx_description
1 polymer ?
#
loop_
_entity_poly.entity_id
_entity_poly.type
_entity_poly.pdbx_seq_one_letter_code
_entity_poly.pdbx_strand_id
1 'polypeptide(L)'
;MDIFININGELFHRSEAKISVFDSGFLLGDGVWEGIRLHQSKLVFIEDHLDRLFASAQGISLDIPYSKEEIIHEINKVLDRNRMDDNIHIRLVISRGDKITPYQNPNANVGPINLVIIPEYKQTD
;
A
#
# COMPACT_ATOMS: atom_id res chain seq x y z
N MET A 1 -3.77 -4.19 -19.29
CA MET A 1 -3.62 -2.75 -19.09
C MET A 1 -2.22 -2.45 -18.57
N ASP A 2 -1.64 -1.39 -19.07
CA ASP A 2 -0.29 -0.98 -18.71
C ASP A 2 -0.32 -0.09 -17.47
N ILE A 3 -0.56 -0.71 -16.33
CA ILE A 3 -0.61 -0.01 -15.05
C ILE A 3 0.66 -0.35 -14.26
N PHE A 4 1.28 0.70 -13.71
CA PHE A 4 2.42 0.56 -12.82
C PHE A 4 1.96 0.56 -11.37
N ILE A 5 2.64 -0.21 -10.56
CA ILE A 5 2.36 -0.45 -9.15
C ILE A 5 3.57 -0.01 -8.33
N ASN A 6 3.34 0.63 -7.20
CA ASN A 6 4.41 1.03 -6.29
C ASN A 6 4.60 -0.05 -5.23
N ILE A 7 5.80 -0.63 -5.18
CA ILE A 7 6.18 -1.59 -4.14
C ILE A 7 7.44 -1.06 -3.46
N ASN A 8 7.29 -0.64 -2.22
CA ASN A 8 8.39 -0.13 -1.40
C ASN A 8 9.13 1.05 -2.06
N GLY A 9 8.42 1.89 -2.78
CA GLY A 9 8.98 3.06 -3.44
C GLY A 9 9.45 2.83 -4.87
N GLU A 10 9.49 1.59 -5.34
CA GLU A 10 9.84 1.26 -6.72
C GLU A 10 8.59 1.00 -7.55
N LEU A 11 8.60 1.46 -8.79
CA LEU A 11 7.47 1.30 -9.69
C LEU A 11 7.71 0.12 -10.63
N PHE A 12 6.75 -0.81 -10.65
CA PHE A 12 6.79 -2.01 -11.47
C PHE A 12 5.57 -2.07 -12.37
N HIS A 13 5.75 -2.51 -13.60
CA HIS A 13 4.59 -2.88 -14.43
C HIS A 13 3.81 -3.99 -13.73
N ARG A 14 2.48 -3.96 -13.83
CA ARG A 14 1.63 -4.91 -13.09
C ARG A 14 2.01 -6.36 -13.31
N SER A 15 2.53 -6.70 -14.48
CA SER A 15 2.94 -8.08 -14.79
C SER A 15 4.17 -8.51 -14.00
N GLU A 16 4.93 -7.55 -13.46
CA GLU A 16 6.16 -7.79 -12.70
C GLU A 16 6.04 -7.39 -11.24
N ALA A 17 4.88 -6.85 -10.84
CA ALA A 17 4.65 -6.42 -9.47
C ALA A 17 4.36 -7.65 -8.59
N LYS A 18 5.35 -8.04 -7.79
CA LYS A 18 5.30 -9.26 -6.99
C LYS A 18 5.85 -9.01 -5.59
N ILE A 19 5.32 -9.76 -4.63
CA ILE A 19 5.87 -9.79 -3.27
C ILE A 19 6.29 -11.23 -2.96
N SER A 20 7.11 -11.38 -1.92
CA SER A 20 7.53 -12.70 -1.47
C SER A 20 6.35 -13.51 -0.95
N VAL A 21 6.36 -14.84 -1.14
CA VAL A 21 5.39 -15.74 -0.52
C VAL A 21 5.57 -15.79 1.01
N PHE A 22 6.67 -15.26 1.53
CA PHE A 22 6.90 -15.16 2.97
C PHE A 22 6.43 -13.84 3.55
N ASP A 23 5.74 -13.01 2.75
CA ASP A 23 5.13 -11.78 3.26
C ASP A 23 4.07 -12.12 4.32
N SER A 24 4.16 -11.44 5.46
CA SER A 24 3.26 -11.70 6.59
C SER A 24 1.81 -11.36 6.27
N GLY A 25 1.57 -10.38 5.42
CA GLY A 25 0.22 -10.05 4.98
C GLY A 25 -0.39 -11.17 4.15
N PHE A 26 0.40 -11.75 3.25
CA PHE A 26 -0.02 -12.88 2.44
C PHE A 26 -0.25 -14.13 3.30
N LEU A 27 0.68 -14.45 4.19
CA LEU A 27 0.61 -15.68 5.00
C LEU A 27 -0.45 -15.63 6.09
N LEU A 28 -0.58 -14.48 6.77
CA LEU A 28 -1.32 -14.40 8.03
C LEU A 28 -2.33 -13.26 8.08
N GLY A 29 -2.42 -12.46 7.01
CA GLY A 29 -3.24 -11.25 7.06
C GLY A 29 -2.68 -10.18 8.00
N ASP A 30 -1.39 -10.23 8.32
CA ASP A 30 -0.76 -9.32 9.27
C ASP A 30 -0.36 -8.02 8.57
N GLY A 31 -1.29 -7.08 8.55
CA GLY A 31 -1.11 -5.81 7.88
C GLY A 31 -2.35 -4.93 7.99
N VAL A 32 -2.27 -3.77 7.37
CA VAL A 32 -3.37 -2.79 7.32
C VAL A 32 -3.53 -2.27 5.90
N TRP A 33 -4.72 -1.79 5.56
CA TRP A 33 -4.95 -1.26 4.23
C TRP A 33 -6.03 -0.19 4.23
N GLU A 34 -6.02 0.65 3.18
CA GLU A 34 -7.05 1.65 2.92
C GLU A 34 -7.40 1.65 1.45
N GLY A 35 -8.68 1.91 1.14
CA GLY A 35 -9.14 2.17 -0.21
C GLY A 35 -9.39 3.65 -0.36
N ILE A 36 -8.62 4.31 -1.25
CA ILE A 36 -8.64 5.76 -1.41
C ILE A 36 -9.11 6.10 -2.82
N ARG A 37 -9.94 7.11 -2.95
CA ARG A 37 -10.44 7.55 -4.24
C ARG A 37 -9.71 8.79 -4.71
N LEU A 38 -9.33 8.81 -5.99
CA LEU A 38 -8.88 10.02 -6.68
C LEU A 38 -10.05 10.52 -7.52
N HIS A 39 -10.47 11.75 -7.28
CA HIS A 39 -11.58 12.38 -7.98
C HIS A 39 -11.19 13.81 -8.33
N GLN A 40 -11.23 14.14 -9.63
CA GLN A 40 -10.89 15.46 -10.13
C GLN A 40 -9.55 15.96 -9.56
N SER A 41 -8.52 15.13 -9.68
CA SER A 41 -7.14 15.38 -9.26
C SER A 41 -6.95 15.52 -7.75
N LYS A 42 -7.94 15.12 -6.96
CA LYS A 42 -7.86 15.20 -5.49
C LYS A 42 -8.02 13.84 -4.86
N LEU A 43 -7.15 13.55 -3.89
CA LEU A 43 -7.27 12.38 -3.04
C LEU A 43 -8.37 12.64 -2.02
N VAL A 44 -9.50 11.96 -2.17
CA VAL A 44 -10.70 12.23 -1.37
C VAL A 44 -10.49 11.74 0.07
N PHE A 45 -10.68 12.66 1.04
CA PHE A 45 -10.54 12.36 2.47
C PHE A 45 -9.20 11.72 2.84
N ILE A 46 -8.11 12.17 2.18
CA ILE A 46 -6.79 11.53 2.37
C ILE A 46 -6.34 11.59 3.84
N GLU A 47 -6.56 12.69 4.54
CA GLU A 47 -6.15 12.79 5.94
C GLU A 47 -6.90 11.78 6.82
N ASP A 48 -8.21 11.64 6.62
CA ASP A 48 -9.02 10.69 7.38
C ASP A 48 -8.58 9.25 7.10
N HIS A 49 -8.28 8.94 5.83
CA HIS A 49 -7.79 7.62 5.45
C HIS A 49 -6.46 7.31 6.11
N LEU A 50 -5.52 8.26 6.09
CA LEU A 50 -4.21 8.03 6.69
C LEU A 50 -4.28 7.98 8.22
N ASP A 51 -5.13 8.81 8.84
CA ASP A 51 -5.37 8.72 10.29
C ASP A 51 -5.85 7.32 10.67
N ARG A 52 -6.79 6.76 9.91
CA ARG A 52 -7.31 5.42 10.17
C ARG A 52 -6.26 4.35 9.91
N LEU A 53 -5.45 4.51 8.86
CA LEU A 53 -4.36 3.58 8.57
C LEU A 53 -3.39 3.49 9.75
N PHE A 54 -2.95 4.65 10.25
CA PHE A 54 -2.01 4.70 11.39
C PHE A 54 -2.65 4.17 12.67
N ALA A 55 -3.93 4.45 12.90
CA ALA A 55 -4.65 3.93 14.06
C ALA A 55 -4.77 2.40 13.98
N SER A 56 -5.09 1.86 12.80
CA SER A 56 -5.16 0.42 12.58
C SER A 56 -3.82 -0.25 12.81
N ALA A 57 -2.75 0.37 12.32
CA ALA A 57 -1.38 -0.14 12.51
C ALA A 57 -1.02 -0.17 13.99
N GLN A 58 -1.35 0.89 14.73
CA GLN A 58 -1.10 0.96 16.16
C GLN A 58 -1.84 -0.17 16.90
N GLY A 59 -3.07 -0.49 16.46
CA GLY A 59 -3.86 -1.56 17.06
C GLY A 59 -3.22 -2.94 16.95
N ILE A 60 -2.36 -3.16 15.96
CA ILE A 60 -1.62 -4.41 15.80
C ILE A 60 -0.13 -4.24 16.09
N SER A 61 0.24 -3.15 16.74
CA SER A 61 1.63 -2.84 17.09
C SER A 61 2.56 -2.85 15.88
N LEU A 62 2.09 -2.31 14.77
CA LEU A 62 2.86 -2.17 13.54
C LEU A 62 3.33 -0.74 13.39
N ASP A 63 4.64 -0.54 13.40
CA ASP A 63 5.24 0.77 13.17
C ASP A 63 5.35 1.02 11.67
N ILE A 64 4.76 2.12 11.21
CA ILE A 64 4.86 2.55 9.82
C ILE A 64 6.02 3.52 9.71
N PRO A 65 7.10 3.18 8.98
CA PRO A 65 8.30 4.03 8.91
C PRO A 65 8.17 5.17 7.90
N TYR A 66 6.95 5.57 7.59
CA TYR A 66 6.66 6.68 6.69
C TYR A 66 5.82 7.71 7.41
N SER A 67 6.05 8.99 7.14
CA SER A 67 5.12 10.04 7.53
C SER A 67 3.91 10.03 6.60
N LYS A 68 2.84 10.73 6.98
CA LYS A 68 1.69 10.89 6.08
C LYS A 68 2.10 11.55 4.78
N GLU A 69 2.95 12.57 4.85
CA GLU A 69 3.44 13.29 3.67
C GLU A 69 4.24 12.38 2.76
N GLU A 70 5.06 11.49 3.34
CA GLU A 70 5.82 10.52 2.55
C GLU A 70 4.91 9.52 1.85
N ILE A 71 3.85 9.06 2.52
CA ILE A 71 2.87 8.16 1.89
C ILE A 71 2.14 8.87 0.75
N ILE A 72 1.73 10.12 0.95
CA ILE A 72 1.08 10.91 -0.11
C ILE A 72 2.03 11.08 -1.30
N HIS A 73 3.31 11.32 -1.03
CA HIS A 73 4.32 11.42 -2.09
C HIS A 73 4.39 10.12 -2.89
N GLU A 74 4.40 8.98 -2.21
CA GLU A 74 4.46 7.68 -2.88
C GLU A 74 3.20 7.38 -3.69
N ILE A 75 2.03 7.80 -3.19
CA ILE A 75 0.77 7.69 -3.94
C ILE A 75 0.86 8.54 -5.21
N ASN A 76 1.26 9.79 -5.08
CA ASN A 76 1.34 10.70 -6.23
C ASN A 76 2.38 10.22 -7.24
N LYS A 77 3.47 9.62 -6.78
CA LYS A 77 4.50 9.10 -7.68
C LYS A 77 3.92 8.02 -8.62
N VAL A 78 3.13 7.09 -8.10
CA VAL A 78 2.54 6.05 -8.95
C VAL A 78 1.41 6.58 -9.81
N LEU A 79 0.64 7.56 -9.33
CA LEU A 79 -0.39 8.21 -10.13
C LEU A 79 0.22 8.95 -11.32
N ASP A 80 1.29 9.70 -11.06
CA ASP A 80 1.99 10.45 -12.11
C ASP A 80 2.56 9.53 -13.17
N ARG A 81 3.17 8.41 -12.75
CA ARG A 81 3.72 7.43 -13.68
C ARG A 81 2.67 6.85 -14.60
N ASN A 82 1.44 6.66 -14.08
CA ASN A 82 0.33 6.12 -14.85
C ASN A 82 -0.49 7.20 -15.58
N ARG A 83 -0.16 8.47 -15.37
CA ARG A 83 -0.91 9.62 -15.91
C ARG A 83 -2.38 9.55 -15.50
N MET A 84 -2.61 9.23 -14.25
CA MET A 84 -3.95 9.12 -13.66
C MET A 84 -4.28 10.41 -12.90
N ASP A 85 -5.41 11.03 -13.22
CA ASP A 85 -5.82 12.29 -12.57
C ASP A 85 -7.28 12.31 -12.14
N ASP A 86 -8.07 11.31 -12.52
CA ASP A 86 -9.48 11.28 -12.14
C ASP A 86 -10.03 9.85 -12.19
N ASN A 87 -11.02 9.62 -11.37
CA ASN A 87 -11.80 8.37 -11.36
C ASN A 87 -10.94 7.14 -11.13
N ILE A 88 -10.06 7.24 -10.15
CA ILE A 88 -9.12 6.17 -9.80
C ILE A 88 -9.44 5.66 -8.39
N HIS A 89 -9.37 4.35 -8.22
CA HIS A 89 -9.37 3.69 -6.92
C HIS A 89 -7.96 3.28 -6.57
N ILE A 90 -7.52 3.59 -5.36
CA ILE A 90 -6.16 3.31 -4.90
C ILE A 90 -6.23 2.37 -3.71
N ARG A 91 -5.63 1.18 -3.84
CA ARG A 91 -5.45 0.27 -2.71
C ARG A 91 -4.07 0.52 -2.11
N LEU A 92 -4.06 0.96 -0.86
CA LEU A 92 -2.83 1.19 -0.09
C LEU A 92 -2.73 0.09 0.94
N VAL A 93 -1.66 -0.70 0.88
CA VAL A 93 -1.47 -1.86 1.75
C VAL A 93 -0.11 -1.76 2.43
N ILE A 94 -0.08 -1.99 3.73
CA ILE A 94 1.17 -2.10 4.48
C ILE A 94 1.12 -3.40 5.26
N SER A 95 2.04 -4.31 4.97
CA SER A 95 2.20 -5.56 5.72
C SER A 95 3.39 -5.44 6.68
N ARG A 96 3.41 -6.33 7.68
CA ARG A 96 4.54 -6.36 8.63
C ARG A 96 5.85 -6.76 7.96
N GLY A 97 5.80 -7.23 6.71
CA GLY A 97 6.99 -7.58 5.94
C GLY A 97 7.23 -9.07 5.88
N ASP A 98 8.40 -9.44 5.36
CA ASP A 98 8.73 -10.83 5.10
C ASP A 98 9.13 -11.54 6.39
N LYS A 99 8.74 -12.80 6.47
CA LYS A 99 9.05 -13.69 7.61
C LYS A 99 10.10 -14.70 7.18
N ILE A 100 10.90 -15.13 8.15
CA ILE A 100 11.87 -16.22 7.92
C ILE A 100 11.16 -17.58 7.85
N THR A 101 10.00 -17.69 8.50
CA THR A 101 9.16 -18.90 8.49
C THR A 101 7.69 -18.48 8.39
N PRO A 102 6.76 -19.39 7.99
CA PRO A 102 5.33 -19.06 7.94
C PRO A 102 4.64 -19.04 9.31
N TYR A 103 5.37 -19.12 10.42
CA TYR A 103 4.77 -19.09 11.75
C TYR A 103 4.41 -17.67 12.18
N GLN A 104 3.46 -17.57 13.13
CA GLN A 104 2.90 -16.29 13.58
C GLN A 104 3.82 -15.45 14.46
N ASN A 105 4.96 -15.98 14.90
CA ASN A 105 5.86 -15.27 15.80
C ASN A 105 6.35 -13.97 15.18
N PRO A 106 6.07 -12.80 15.79
CA PRO A 106 6.55 -11.52 15.25
C PRO A 106 8.07 -11.44 15.12
N ASN A 107 8.80 -12.17 15.94
CA ASN A 107 10.27 -12.22 15.88
C ASN A 107 10.78 -12.98 14.65
N ALA A 108 9.89 -13.67 13.92
CA ALA A 108 10.24 -14.33 12.68
C ALA A 108 10.28 -13.39 11.48
N ASN A 109 9.88 -12.13 11.65
CA ASN A 109 9.97 -11.16 10.56
C ASN A 109 11.42 -10.74 10.33
N VAL A 110 11.80 -10.65 9.06
CA VAL A 110 13.12 -10.19 8.63
C VAL A 110 12.93 -9.00 7.70
N GLY A 111 13.60 -7.91 8.04
CA GLY A 111 13.57 -6.71 7.25
C GLY A 111 12.36 -5.82 7.53
N PRO A 112 12.20 -4.77 6.71
CA PRO A 112 11.19 -3.74 6.90
C PRO A 112 9.79 -4.22 6.47
N ILE A 113 8.81 -3.37 6.73
CA ILE A 113 7.44 -3.56 6.25
C ILE A 113 7.42 -3.56 4.71
N ASN A 114 6.35 -4.10 4.13
CA ASN A 114 6.10 -3.96 2.71
C ASN A 114 4.99 -2.95 2.49
N LEU A 115 5.28 -1.94 1.66
CA LEU A 115 4.33 -0.93 1.23
C LEU A 115 3.95 -1.21 -0.22
N VAL A 116 2.65 -1.38 -0.50
CA VAL A 116 2.17 -1.63 -1.85
C VAL A 116 1.04 -0.65 -2.16
N ILE A 117 1.15 0.05 -3.29
CA ILE A 117 0.12 0.99 -3.73
C ILE A 117 -0.32 0.60 -5.13
N ILE A 118 -1.60 0.21 -5.26
CA ILE A 118 -2.18 -0.29 -6.50
C ILE A 118 -3.27 0.69 -6.96
N PRO A 119 -3.02 1.47 -8.02
CA PRO A 119 -4.07 2.30 -8.61
C PRO A 119 -4.79 1.52 -9.71
N GLU A 120 -6.09 1.73 -9.83
CA GLU A 120 -6.86 1.17 -10.92
C GLU A 120 -7.95 2.14 -11.35
N TYR A 121 -8.34 2.06 -12.61
CA TYR A 121 -9.45 2.87 -13.09
C TYR A 121 -10.74 2.36 -12.48
N LYS A 122 -11.49 3.26 -11.87
CA LYS A 122 -12.77 2.91 -11.30
C LYS A 122 -13.78 2.71 -12.44
N GLN A 123 -14.39 1.54 -12.47
CA GLN A 123 -15.44 1.29 -13.45
C GLN A 123 -16.74 1.91 -12.95
N THR A 124 -17.40 2.64 -13.84
CA THR A 124 -18.74 3.16 -13.58
C THR A 124 -19.76 2.14 -14.07
N ASP A 125 -20.67 1.78 -13.21
CA ASP A 125 -21.76 0.88 -13.57
C ASP A 125 -22.77 1.58 -14.47
#